data_016c399968d79db2325a6abec1e2e614
#
_entry.id   016c399968d79db2325a6abec1e2e614
#
_cell.length_a   1.000
_cell.length_b   1.000
_cell.length_c   1.000
_cell.angle_alpha   90.00
_cell.angle_beta   90.00
_cell.angle_gamma   90.00
#
_symmetry.space_group_name_H-M   'P 1'
#
loop_
_entity.id
_entity.type
_entity.pdbx_description
1 polymer ?
#
loop_
_entity_poly.entity_id
_entity_poly.type
_entity_poly.pdbx_seq_one_letter_code
_entity_poly.pdbx_strand_id
1 'polypeptide(L)'
;MYKRQELYLVYPQGNYIRPADSKPYLVIGEVKYGKPILDRVITPNVSIGDASRCALISMDSTLKSDLTVGPPIDFAVIKKDEIKIASLKCLNMNDPEFSKVCNQWSQGIFKIFDSFQRFDWE
;
A
#
# COMPACT_ATOMS: atom_id res chain seq x y z
N MET A 1 -16.71 -26.47 -2.92
CA MET A 1 -15.97 -26.11 -1.69
C MET A 1 -15.59 -24.64 -1.75
N TYR A 2 -16.10 -23.86 -0.84
CA TYR A 2 -15.73 -22.45 -0.74
C TYR A 2 -14.36 -22.32 -0.10
N LYS A 3 -13.39 -21.80 -0.86
CA LYS A 3 -12.05 -21.45 -0.31
C LYS A 3 -12.14 -20.04 0.25
N ARG A 4 -12.35 -19.92 1.53
CA ARG A 4 -12.35 -18.63 2.22
C ARG A 4 -10.92 -18.24 2.57
N GLN A 5 -10.52 -17.05 2.16
CA GLN A 5 -9.26 -16.44 2.57
C GLN A 5 -9.54 -15.45 3.69
N GLU A 6 -8.71 -15.49 4.70
CA GLU A 6 -8.78 -14.58 5.85
C GLU A 6 -7.39 -14.02 6.15
N LEU A 7 -7.34 -12.81 6.67
CA LEU A 7 -6.11 -12.12 7.03
C LEU A 7 -6.11 -11.85 8.54
N TYR A 8 -5.01 -12.19 9.20
CA TYR A 8 -4.83 -12.00 10.63
C TYR A 8 -3.48 -11.35 10.92
N LEU A 9 -3.46 -10.41 11.88
CA LEU A 9 -2.25 -9.96 12.54
C LEU A 9 -2.07 -10.77 13.83
N VAL A 10 -0.98 -11.52 13.90
CA VAL A 10 -0.65 -12.39 15.05
C VAL A 10 0.42 -11.69 15.90
N TYR A 11 0.16 -11.56 17.20
CA TYR A 11 1.10 -10.97 18.15
C TYR A 11 2.00 -12.04 18.79
N PRO A 12 3.18 -11.64 19.32
CA PRO A 12 4.11 -12.58 19.96
C PRO A 12 3.48 -13.40 21.10
N GLN A 13 2.46 -12.87 21.77
CA GLN A 13 1.75 -13.53 22.84
C GLN A 13 0.75 -14.60 22.36
N GLY A 14 0.61 -14.78 21.05
CA GLY A 14 -0.28 -15.75 20.43
C GLY A 14 -1.71 -15.27 20.18
N ASN A 15 -2.08 -14.08 20.63
CA ASN A 15 -3.34 -13.45 20.27
C ASN A 15 -3.27 -12.88 18.84
N TYR A 16 -4.43 -12.71 18.22
CA TYR A 16 -4.54 -12.21 16.86
C TYR A 16 -5.74 -11.28 16.69
N ILE A 17 -5.67 -10.43 15.68
CA ILE A 17 -6.76 -9.56 15.27
C ILE A 17 -7.03 -9.70 13.77
N ARG A 18 -8.25 -9.40 13.37
CA ARG A 18 -8.65 -9.25 11.97
C ARG A 18 -8.67 -7.76 11.60
N PRO A 19 -8.44 -7.41 10.32
CA PRO A 19 -8.68 -6.05 9.87
C PRO A 19 -10.17 -5.69 10.01
N ALA A 20 -10.46 -4.41 10.19
CA ALA A 20 -11.82 -3.92 10.17
C ALA A 20 -12.46 -4.16 8.79
N ASP A 21 -13.75 -4.49 8.74
CA ASP A 21 -14.43 -4.74 7.46
C ASP A 21 -14.41 -3.51 6.54
N SER A 22 -14.48 -2.31 7.12
CA SER A 22 -14.39 -1.04 6.37
C SER A 22 -12.99 -0.70 5.89
N LYS A 23 -11.94 -1.29 6.47
CA LYS A 23 -10.52 -1.07 6.16
C LYS A 23 -9.80 -2.41 6.07
N PRO A 24 -10.00 -3.16 4.97
CA PRO A 24 -9.53 -4.54 4.84
C PRO A 24 -8.05 -4.63 4.49
N TYR A 25 -7.18 -4.12 5.35
CA TYR A 25 -5.74 -4.25 5.26
C TYR A 25 -5.08 -4.32 6.63
N LEU A 26 -3.87 -4.83 6.68
CA LEU A 26 -3.01 -4.81 7.86
C LEU A 26 -1.63 -4.29 7.48
N VAL A 27 -0.97 -3.63 8.41
CA VAL A 27 0.41 -3.14 8.26
C VAL A 27 1.23 -3.63 9.44
N ILE A 28 2.44 -4.11 9.16
CA ILE A 28 3.44 -4.46 10.17
C ILE A 28 4.72 -3.66 9.93
N GLY A 29 5.54 -3.50 10.95
CA GLY A 29 6.74 -2.66 10.88
C GLY A 29 6.40 -1.17 11.01
N GLU A 30 6.99 -0.34 10.15
CA GLU A 30 6.71 1.11 10.16
C GLU A 30 5.34 1.42 9.53
N VAL A 31 4.45 2.02 10.31
CA VAL A 31 3.04 2.22 9.93
C VAL A 31 2.74 3.66 9.53
N LYS A 32 3.47 4.63 10.10
CA LYS A 32 3.10 6.05 10.07
C LYS A 32 3.01 6.66 8.67
N TYR A 33 3.88 6.26 7.76
CA TYR A 33 4.04 6.93 6.47
C TYR A 33 3.15 6.35 5.37
N GLY A 34 2.85 5.06 5.44
CA GLY A 34 2.01 4.38 4.45
C GLY A 34 0.53 4.35 4.79
N LYS A 35 0.19 4.30 6.08
CA LYS A 35 -1.19 4.18 6.55
C LYS A 35 -2.12 5.29 6.06
N PRO A 36 -1.74 6.58 6.02
CA PRO A 36 -2.62 7.62 5.50
C PRO A 36 -3.09 7.42 4.07
N ILE A 37 -2.27 6.79 3.23
CA ILE A 37 -2.62 6.47 1.85
C ILE A 37 -3.56 5.27 1.81
N LEU A 38 -3.22 4.21 2.54
CA LEU A 38 -4.03 3.00 2.65
C LEU A 38 -5.44 3.32 3.17
N ASP A 39 -5.56 4.16 4.19
CA ASP A 39 -6.85 4.57 4.77
C ASP A 39 -7.76 5.27 3.77
N ARG A 40 -7.20 5.99 2.78
CA ARG A 40 -7.97 6.71 1.77
C ARG A 40 -8.40 5.84 0.60
N VAL A 41 -7.57 4.90 0.19
CA VAL A 41 -7.76 4.13 -1.05
C VAL A 41 -8.35 2.76 -0.81
N ILE A 42 -7.91 2.06 0.26
CA ILE A 42 -8.35 0.69 0.51
C ILE A 42 -9.76 0.69 1.13
N THR A 43 -10.70 0.18 0.35
CA THR A 43 -12.10 -0.01 0.74
C THR A 43 -12.51 -1.46 0.47
N PRO A 44 -13.66 -1.94 0.99
CA PRO A 44 -14.13 -3.30 0.73
C PRO A 44 -14.30 -3.65 -0.76
N ASN A 45 -14.49 -2.63 -1.59
CA ASN A 45 -14.74 -2.79 -3.04
C ASN A 45 -13.51 -2.47 -3.90
N VAL A 46 -12.34 -2.22 -3.29
CA VAL A 46 -11.13 -1.91 -4.05
C VAL A 46 -10.76 -3.08 -4.98
N SER A 47 -10.38 -2.74 -6.22
CA SER A 47 -9.84 -3.74 -7.14
C SER A 47 -8.46 -4.20 -6.70
N ILE A 48 -8.06 -5.41 -7.11
CA ILE A 48 -6.71 -5.92 -6.82
C ILE A 48 -5.62 -5.05 -7.45
N GLY A 49 -5.91 -4.45 -8.61
CA GLY A 49 -4.99 -3.52 -9.28
C GLY A 49 -4.83 -2.21 -8.50
N ASP A 50 -5.92 -1.64 -8.00
CA ASP A 50 -5.87 -0.41 -7.19
C ASP A 50 -5.24 -0.67 -5.83
N ALA A 51 -5.53 -1.80 -5.19
CA ALA A 51 -4.88 -2.21 -3.96
C ALA A 51 -3.37 -2.37 -4.15
N SER A 52 -2.94 -2.97 -5.25
CA SER A 52 -1.53 -3.14 -5.61
C SER A 52 -0.83 -1.80 -5.79
N ARG A 53 -1.40 -0.89 -6.56
CA ARG A 53 -0.85 0.46 -6.73
C ARG A 53 -0.78 1.23 -5.42
N CYS A 54 -1.82 1.13 -4.61
CA CYS A 54 -1.86 1.77 -3.29
C CYS A 54 -0.77 1.23 -2.36
N ALA A 55 -0.56 -0.08 -2.34
CA ALA A 55 0.49 -0.72 -1.56
C ALA A 55 1.88 -0.23 -1.98
N LEU A 56 2.16 -0.15 -3.28
CA LEU A 56 3.43 0.36 -3.81
C LEU A 56 3.65 1.84 -3.48
N ILE A 57 2.62 2.67 -3.56
CA ILE A 57 2.69 4.09 -3.19
C ILE A 57 2.93 4.24 -1.68
N SER A 58 2.29 3.42 -0.86
CA SER A 58 2.51 3.44 0.59
C SER A 58 3.94 3.06 0.95
N MET A 59 4.53 2.11 0.23
CA MET A 59 5.94 1.75 0.37
C MET A 59 6.87 2.88 -0.08
N ASP A 60 6.60 3.51 -1.22
CA ASP A 60 7.37 4.67 -1.68
C ASP A 60 7.39 5.79 -0.65
N SER A 61 6.25 6.10 -0.05
CA SER A 61 6.15 7.11 1.01
C SER A 61 6.96 6.73 2.25
N THR A 62 6.96 5.46 2.61
CA THR A 62 7.76 4.95 3.72
C THR A 62 9.26 5.02 3.43
N LEU A 63 9.68 4.61 2.24
CA LEU A 63 11.09 4.66 1.80
C LEU A 63 11.65 6.09 1.81
N LYS A 64 10.83 7.06 1.47
CA LYS A 64 11.24 8.48 1.46
C LYS A 64 11.34 9.11 2.84
N SER A 65 10.65 8.56 3.82
CA SER A 65 10.53 9.15 5.16
C SER A 65 11.27 8.35 6.24
N ASP A 66 11.59 7.09 6.00
CA ASP A 66 12.27 6.22 6.95
C ASP A 66 13.50 5.57 6.31
N LEU A 67 14.69 6.01 6.75
CA LEU A 67 15.97 5.51 6.25
C LEU A 67 16.26 4.06 6.64
N THR A 68 15.52 3.50 7.58
CA THR A 68 15.67 2.09 8.00
C THR A 68 14.93 1.13 7.09
N VAL A 69 14.06 1.63 6.22
CA VAL A 69 13.32 0.87 5.22
C VAL A 69 13.94 1.09 3.86
N GLY A 70 14.30 0.03 3.17
CA GLY A 70 14.99 0.10 1.89
C GLY A 70 14.61 -1.02 0.93
N PRO A 71 14.93 -0.84 -0.37
CA PRO A 71 14.79 -1.90 -1.35
C PRO A 71 15.78 -3.05 -1.10
N PRO A 72 15.54 -4.25 -1.67
CA PRO A 72 14.43 -4.57 -2.56
C PRO A 72 13.10 -4.75 -1.82
N ILE A 73 11.99 -4.55 -2.56
CA ILE A 73 10.64 -4.79 -2.06
C ILE A 73 10.12 -6.09 -2.67
N ASP A 74 9.77 -7.05 -1.83
CA ASP A 74 9.07 -8.25 -2.28
C ASP A 74 7.58 -7.97 -2.37
N PHE A 75 7.02 -8.25 -3.53
CA PHE A 75 5.62 -7.98 -3.86
C PHE A 75 4.94 -9.24 -4.39
N ALA A 76 3.85 -9.64 -3.75
CA ALA A 76 3.09 -10.82 -4.13
C ALA A 76 1.60 -10.51 -4.28
N VAL A 77 0.98 -11.10 -5.29
CA VAL A 77 -0.47 -11.01 -5.53
C VAL A 77 -1.07 -12.41 -5.47
N ILE A 78 -2.09 -12.55 -4.63
CA ILE A 78 -2.92 -13.76 -4.53
C ILE A 78 -4.35 -13.34 -4.84
N LYS A 79 -4.92 -13.90 -5.90
CA LYS A 79 -6.30 -13.60 -6.28
C LYS A 79 -7.29 -14.35 -5.41
N LYS A 80 -8.47 -13.77 -5.28
CA LYS A 80 -9.60 -14.39 -4.58
C LYS A 80 -9.86 -15.80 -5.12
N ASP A 81 -10.11 -16.73 -4.21
CA ASP A 81 -10.41 -18.13 -4.49
C ASP A 81 -9.27 -18.91 -5.19
N GLU A 82 -8.10 -18.32 -5.31
CA GLU A 82 -6.88 -19.01 -5.77
C GLU A 82 -5.96 -19.34 -4.59
N ILE A 83 -5.31 -20.50 -4.63
CA ILE A 83 -4.38 -20.96 -3.59
C ILE A 83 -2.91 -20.80 -3.99
N LYS A 84 -2.67 -20.20 -5.13
CA LYS A 84 -1.33 -19.93 -5.66
C LYS A 84 -1.09 -18.44 -5.82
N ILE A 85 0.18 -18.07 -5.76
CA ILE A 85 0.61 -16.71 -6.04
C ILE A 85 0.42 -16.42 -7.52
N ALA A 86 -0.41 -15.44 -7.86
CA ALA A 86 -0.65 -15.02 -9.24
C ALA A 86 0.51 -14.20 -9.81
N SER A 87 1.18 -13.40 -8.96
CA SER A 87 2.35 -12.61 -9.33
C SER A 87 3.29 -12.51 -8.13
N LEU A 88 4.58 -12.71 -8.37
CA LEU A 88 5.63 -12.53 -7.38
C LEU A 88 6.74 -11.71 -8.03
N LYS A 89 7.09 -10.58 -7.45
CA LYS A 89 8.14 -9.69 -7.95
C LYS A 89 9.05 -9.25 -6.82
N CYS A 90 10.31 -9.06 -7.14
CA CYS A 90 11.30 -8.39 -6.29
C CYS A 90 11.62 -7.05 -6.96
N LEU A 91 11.22 -5.94 -6.35
CA LEU A 91 11.27 -4.61 -6.95
C LEU A 91 12.45 -3.84 -6.36
N ASN A 92 13.31 -3.34 -7.24
CA ASN A 92 14.33 -2.34 -6.92
C ASN A 92 13.84 -0.95 -7.29
N MET A 93 14.54 0.09 -6.82
CA MET A 93 14.21 1.47 -7.15
C MET A 93 14.25 1.77 -8.66
N ASN A 94 14.99 0.97 -9.42
CA ASN A 94 15.12 1.10 -10.87
C ASN A 94 14.09 0.29 -11.66
N ASP A 95 13.20 -0.45 -10.99
CA ASP A 95 12.13 -1.17 -11.67
C ASP A 95 11.25 -0.18 -12.44
N PRO A 96 11.03 -0.37 -13.76
CA PRO A 96 10.32 0.62 -14.57
C PRO A 96 8.87 0.83 -14.16
N GLU A 97 8.14 -0.22 -13.79
CA GLU A 97 6.74 -0.12 -13.37
C GLU A 97 6.64 0.59 -12.02
N PHE A 98 7.49 0.22 -11.07
CA PHE A 98 7.53 0.83 -9.75
C PHE A 98 7.94 2.31 -9.83
N SER A 99 9.01 2.62 -10.54
CA SER A 99 9.45 4.00 -10.75
C SER A 99 8.38 4.86 -11.41
N LYS A 100 7.66 4.33 -12.37
CA LYS A 100 6.57 5.05 -13.05
C LYS A 100 5.45 5.41 -12.08
N VAL A 101 4.99 4.46 -11.28
CA VAL A 101 3.94 4.70 -10.28
C VAL A 101 4.38 5.74 -9.27
N CYS A 102 5.59 5.64 -8.73
CA CYS A 102 6.14 6.59 -7.77
C CYS A 102 6.27 8.00 -8.35
N ASN A 103 6.74 8.13 -9.58
CA ASN A 103 6.88 9.42 -10.27
C ASN A 103 5.51 10.05 -10.56
N GLN A 104 4.55 9.28 -11.02
CA GLN A 104 3.19 9.76 -11.24
C GLN A 104 2.55 10.26 -9.95
N TRP A 105 2.75 9.54 -8.85
CA TRP A 105 2.28 9.96 -7.54
C TRP A 105 2.89 11.28 -7.10
N SER A 106 4.21 11.41 -7.16
CA SER A 106 4.93 12.62 -6.77
C SER A 106 4.49 13.83 -7.60
N GLN A 107 4.40 13.69 -8.92
CA GLN A 107 3.94 14.75 -9.82
C GLN A 107 2.48 15.11 -9.57
N GLY A 108 1.63 14.10 -9.33
CA GLY A 108 0.22 14.28 -9.03
C GLY A 108 -0.01 15.07 -7.74
N ILE A 109 0.76 14.79 -6.69
CA ILE A 109 0.70 15.53 -5.43
C ILE A 109 1.04 17.01 -5.64
N PHE A 110 2.14 17.30 -6.34
CA PHE A 110 2.52 18.69 -6.64
C PHE A 110 1.45 19.42 -7.43
N LYS A 111 0.90 18.78 -8.44
CA LYS A 111 -0.16 19.36 -9.27
C LYS A 111 -1.41 19.69 -8.46
N ILE A 112 -1.82 18.78 -7.59
CA ILE A 112 -2.97 19.00 -6.72
C ILE A 112 -2.67 20.11 -5.71
N PHE A 113 -1.49 20.10 -5.10
CA PHE A 113 -1.07 21.11 -4.13
C PHE A 113 -1.09 22.52 -4.74
N ASP A 114 -0.56 22.69 -5.95
CA ASP A 114 -0.56 23.96 -6.66
C ASP A 114 -1.96 24.45 -7.03
N SER A 115 -2.94 23.55 -7.10
CA SER A 115 -4.34 23.91 -7.41
C SER A 115 -5.14 24.38 -6.21
N PHE A 116 -4.61 24.30 -5.00
CA PHE A 116 -5.31 24.68 -3.80
C PHE A 116 -5.58 26.20 -3.78
N GLN A 117 -6.74 26.55 -3.25
CA GLN A 117 -7.12 27.94 -3.07
C GLN A 117 -6.13 28.66 -2.15
N ARG A 118 -5.73 29.86 -2.55
CA ARG A 118 -4.89 30.73 -1.73
C ARG A 118 -5.67 31.28 -0.54
N PHE A 119 -4.97 31.56 0.54
CA PHE A 119 -5.55 32.20 1.72
C PHE A 119 -5.60 33.73 1.56
N ASP A 120 -6.57 34.35 2.19
CA ASP A 120 -6.77 35.80 2.07
C ASP A 120 -5.60 36.64 2.63
N TRP A 121 -4.75 36.03 3.45
CA TRP A 121 -3.60 36.69 4.07
C TRP A 121 -2.27 36.52 3.30
N GLU A 122 -2.23 35.80 2.18
CA GLU A 122 -1.02 35.58 1.36
C GLU A 122 -0.63 36.81 0.54
#